data_3c546b43b5845ca58a62a1363fd3804c
#
_entry.id   3c546b43b5845ca58a62a1363fd3804c
#
_cell.length_a   1.000
_cell.length_b   1.000
_cell.length_c   1.000
_cell.angle_alpha   90.00
_cell.angle_beta   90.00
_cell.angle_gamma   90.00
#
_symmetry.space_group_name_H-M   'P 1'
#
loop_
_entity.id
_entity.type
_entity.pdbx_description
1 polymer ?
#
loop_
_entity_poly.entity_id
_entity_poly.type
_entity_poly.pdbx_seq_one_letter_code
_entity_poly.pdbx_strand_id
1 'polypeptide(L)'
;MMFSTNDFKDYRNALGFGSQAKFREFLSAKDIVANIDFSYIELLNSRLCEIFGRLNSVYYKPCDIKAFLHDKLFSAYSMLKNNQILNKLNNQGRRKEEVYFSWIRGYLILEYFKSAIADIFEVSPSVIQSIGEDDFSSLDTFKRTPKADLEIQNSNTKWRIEVQSGFQGVNDIKEHKVREARMVYEYSCIQTLVIHFDIFNGQVAFVDISQIKDDDIHWITRQQMEGQSVLNIEQNHFKWLLTSTPPKFSEM
;
A
#
# COMPACT_ATOMS: atom_id res chain seq x y z
N MET A 1 28.05 43.54 -2.97
CA MET A 1 28.98 42.49 -3.47
C MET A 1 28.11 41.25 -3.69
N MET A 2 28.13 40.66 -4.87
CA MET A 2 27.29 39.51 -5.20
C MET A 2 28.21 38.28 -5.22
N PHE A 3 27.89 37.27 -4.43
CA PHE A 3 28.67 36.03 -4.39
C PHE A 3 28.46 35.20 -5.65
N SER A 4 29.55 34.60 -6.14
CA SER A 4 29.55 33.73 -7.32
C SER A 4 29.40 32.26 -6.94
N THR A 5 29.07 31.42 -7.92
CA THR A 5 29.03 29.95 -7.73
C THR A 5 30.40 29.39 -7.31
N ASN A 6 31.49 30.03 -7.72
CA ASN A 6 32.85 29.64 -7.34
C ASN A 6 33.12 29.90 -5.87
N ASP A 7 32.67 31.03 -5.31
CA ASP A 7 32.84 31.31 -3.87
C ASP A 7 32.19 30.20 -3.01
N PHE A 8 31.01 29.71 -3.40
CA PHE A 8 30.35 28.58 -2.70
C PHE A 8 31.08 27.26 -2.89
N LYS A 9 31.73 27.05 -4.04
CA LYS A 9 32.53 25.86 -4.31
C LYS A 9 33.81 25.89 -3.48
N ASP A 10 34.50 27.04 -3.46
CA ASP A 10 35.73 27.22 -2.69
C ASP A 10 35.50 27.06 -1.19
N TYR A 11 34.38 27.57 -0.68
CA TYR A 11 33.95 27.33 0.71
C TYR A 11 33.80 25.85 1.00
N ARG A 12 33.09 25.09 0.16
CA ARG A 12 32.91 23.63 0.39
C ARG A 12 34.24 22.89 0.30
N ASN A 13 35.09 23.25 -0.62
CA ASN A 13 36.43 22.65 -0.77
C ASN A 13 37.32 22.96 0.46
N ALA A 14 37.26 24.16 0.99
CA ALA A 14 37.95 24.52 2.22
C ALA A 14 37.53 23.70 3.43
N LEU A 15 36.25 23.22 3.43
CA LEU A 15 35.73 22.29 4.44
C LEU A 15 35.99 20.80 4.12
N GLY A 16 36.74 20.51 3.06
CA GLY A 16 37.10 19.15 2.65
C GLY A 16 36.06 18.39 1.82
N PHE A 17 35.04 19.08 1.30
CA PHE A 17 33.98 18.44 0.52
C PHE A 17 34.18 18.65 -0.98
N GLY A 18 34.60 17.61 -1.70
CA GLY A 18 34.81 17.63 -3.14
C GLY A 18 33.52 17.70 -3.98
N SER A 19 32.34 17.63 -3.39
CA SER A 19 31.06 17.81 -4.11
C SER A 19 29.95 18.35 -3.20
N GLN A 20 29.02 19.07 -3.83
CA GLN A 20 27.83 19.60 -3.14
C GLN A 20 26.93 18.47 -2.59
N ALA A 21 26.83 17.35 -3.29
CA ALA A 21 26.04 16.21 -2.87
C ALA A 21 26.57 15.62 -1.56
N LYS A 22 27.87 15.33 -1.48
CA LYS A 22 28.53 14.83 -0.27
C LYS A 22 28.38 15.79 0.92
N PHE A 23 28.48 17.09 0.65
CA PHE A 23 28.31 18.10 1.70
C PHE A 23 26.87 18.12 2.24
N ARG A 24 25.86 18.03 1.37
CA ARG A 24 24.45 17.93 1.79
C ARG A 24 24.17 16.65 2.57
N GLU A 25 24.71 15.54 2.09
CA GLU A 25 24.58 14.23 2.75
C GLU A 25 25.13 14.28 4.18
N PHE A 26 26.34 14.83 4.34
CA PHE A 26 26.98 15.01 5.63
C PHE A 26 26.18 15.94 6.56
N LEU A 27 25.79 17.13 6.08
CA LEU A 27 25.03 18.10 6.90
C LEU A 27 23.65 17.60 7.31
N SER A 28 23.06 16.72 6.52
CA SER A 28 21.76 16.10 6.82
C SER A 28 21.88 14.74 7.52
N ALA A 29 23.11 14.31 7.83
CA ALA A 29 23.44 13.01 8.43
C ALA A 29 22.83 11.81 7.67
N LYS A 30 22.64 11.93 6.34
CA LYS A 30 22.05 10.87 5.51
C LYS A 30 22.99 9.70 5.25
N ASP A 31 24.28 9.90 5.52
CA ASP A 31 25.32 8.86 5.56
C ASP A 31 25.22 7.96 6.80
N ILE A 32 24.51 8.42 7.84
CA ILE A 32 24.27 7.64 9.05
C ILE A 32 23.01 6.78 8.84
N VAL A 33 23.22 5.48 8.62
CA VAL A 33 22.13 4.52 8.42
C VAL A 33 21.85 3.78 9.72
N ALA A 34 20.63 3.93 10.26
CA ALA A 34 20.21 3.17 11.41
C ALA A 34 20.06 1.68 11.07
N ASN A 35 20.51 0.83 11.97
CA ASN A 35 20.24 -0.61 11.91
C ASN A 35 18.75 -0.88 12.13
N ILE A 36 18.27 -2.00 11.57
CA ILE A 36 16.90 -2.45 11.81
C ILE A 36 16.80 -2.97 13.25
N ASP A 37 15.80 -2.48 13.96
CA ASP A 37 15.44 -2.96 15.28
C ASP A 37 14.49 -4.17 15.16
N PHE A 38 15.05 -5.37 15.16
CA PHE A 38 14.27 -6.59 15.06
C PHE A 38 13.38 -6.82 16.27
N SER A 39 13.78 -6.36 17.47
CA SER A 39 12.93 -6.46 18.67
C SER A 39 11.68 -5.61 18.50
N TYR A 40 11.81 -4.43 17.91
CA TYR A 40 10.66 -3.58 17.59
C TYR A 40 9.75 -4.22 16.52
N ILE A 41 10.32 -4.86 15.50
CA ILE A 41 9.52 -5.62 14.51
C ILE A 41 8.74 -6.76 15.19
N GLU A 42 9.30 -7.47 16.15
CA GLU A 42 8.60 -8.52 16.89
C GLU A 42 7.40 -7.98 17.67
N LEU A 43 7.53 -6.80 18.29
CA LEU A 43 6.40 -6.11 18.93
C LEU A 43 5.33 -5.69 17.91
N LEU A 44 5.74 -5.23 16.74
CA LEU A 44 4.82 -4.88 15.66
C LEU A 44 4.09 -6.11 15.11
N ASN A 45 4.77 -7.25 14.96
CA ASN A 45 4.16 -8.52 14.57
C ASN A 45 3.15 -9.01 15.62
N SER A 46 3.50 -8.90 16.89
CA SER A 46 2.57 -9.21 17.98
C SER A 46 1.31 -8.35 17.91
N ARG A 47 1.46 -7.05 17.62
CA ARG A 47 0.33 -6.14 17.43
C ARG A 47 -0.51 -6.52 16.20
N LEU A 48 0.09 -6.97 15.11
CA LEU A 48 -0.65 -7.49 13.96
C LEU A 48 -1.47 -8.73 14.32
N CYS A 49 -0.90 -9.65 15.10
CA CYS A 49 -1.64 -10.82 15.59
C CYS A 49 -2.86 -10.38 16.44
N GLU A 50 -2.72 -9.39 17.30
CA GLU A 50 -3.84 -8.83 18.07
C GLU A 50 -4.91 -8.19 17.18
N ILE A 51 -4.50 -7.38 16.18
CA ILE A 51 -5.42 -6.72 15.23
C ILE A 51 -6.24 -7.77 14.49
N PHE A 52 -5.58 -8.74 13.86
CA PHE A 52 -6.25 -9.78 13.08
C PHE A 52 -7.03 -10.77 13.95
N GLY A 53 -6.58 -11.04 15.17
CA GLY A 53 -7.34 -11.80 16.15
C GLY A 53 -8.67 -11.13 16.50
N ARG A 54 -8.71 -9.80 16.64
CA ARG A 54 -9.94 -9.02 16.86
C ARG A 54 -10.78 -8.90 15.59
N LEU A 55 -10.13 -8.67 14.43
CA LEU A 55 -10.80 -8.60 13.13
C LEU A 55 -11.52 -9.93 12.80
N ASN A 56 -11.08 -11.05 13.33
CA ASN A 56 -11.67 -12.37 13.08
C ASN A 56 -13.11 -12.53 13.62
N SER A 57 -13.72 -11.48 14.15
CA SER A 57 -15.14 -11.40 14.49
C SER A 57 -16.05 -10.98 13.32
N VAL A 58 -15.48 -10.59 12.16
CA VAL A 58 -16.25 -10.23 10.95
C VAL A 58 -16.89 -11.46 10.30
N TYR A 59 -17.83 -11.22 9.38
CA TYR A 59 -18.56 -12.29 8.69
C TYR A 59 -17.62 -13.18 7.86
N TYR A 60 -16.82 -12.57 6.99
CA TYR A 60 -15.89 -13.28 6.11
C TYR A 60 -14.52 -13.36 6.78
N LYS A 61 -14.09 -14.55 7.14
CA LYS A 61 -12.88 -14.77 7.93
C LYS A 61 -12.21 -16.11 7.60
N PRO A 62 -10.89 -16.26 7.79
CA PRO A 62 -10.21 -17.55 7.77
C PRO A 62 -10.79 -18.52 8.81
N CYS A 63 -10.87 -19.80 8.46
CA CYS A 63 -11.31 -20.84 9.39
C CYS A 63 -10.40 -20.96 10.61
N ASP A 64 -9.09 -20.80 10.41
CA ASP A 64 -8.08 -20.78 11.47
C ASP A 64 -7.20 -19.54 11.35
N ILE A 65 -7.43 -18.57 12.22
CA ILE A 65 -6.68 -17.33 12.25
C ILE A 65 -5.21 -17.53 12.62
N LYS A 66 -4.88 -18.55 13.44
CA LYS A 66 -3.49 -18.81 13.83
C LYS A 66 -2.70 -19.40 12.65
N ALA A 67 -3.30 -20.35 11.94
CA ALA A 67 -2.73 -20.89 10.71
C ALA A 67 -2.53 -19.79 9.66
N PHE A 68 -3.55 -18.94 9.44
CA PHE A 68 -3.47 -17.80 8.54
C PHE A 68 -2.29 -16.87 8.89
N LEU A 69 -2.16 -16.47 10.16
CA LEU A 69 -1.07 -15.58 10.59
C LEU A 69 0.30 -16.24 10.45
N HIS A 70 0.40 -17.54 10.77
CA HIS A 70 1.62 -18.30 10.56
C HIS A 70 2.03 -18.27 9.07
N ASP A 71 1.11 -18.61 8.18
CA ASP A 71 1.39 -18.77 6.75
C ASP A 71 1.57 -17.44 6.01
N LYS A 72 0.89 -16.38 6.46
CA LYS A 72 0.95 -15.08 5.78
C LYS A 72 1.88 -14.10 6.46
N LEU A 73 1.73 -13.84 7.77
CA LEU A 73 2.56 -12.87 8.47
C LEU A 73 4.00 -13.38 8.66
N PHE A 74 4.16 -14.51 9.33
CA PHE A 74 5.50 -14.95 9.73
C PHE A 74 6.32 -15.49 8.55
N SER A 75 5.69 -16.12 7.55
CA SER A 75 6.37 -16.52 6.33
C SER A 75 6.83 -15.31 5.51
N ALA A 76 5.96 -14.29 5.33
CA ALA A 76 6.34 -13.06 4.65
C ALA A 76 7.47 -12.31 5.39
N TYR A 77 7.36 -12.19 6.72
CA TYR A 77 8.42 -11.58 7.53
C TYR A 77 9.76 -12.33 7.37
N SER A 78 9.72 -13.66 7.40
CA SER A 78 10.93 -14.47 7.24
C SER A 78 11.57 -14.27 5.86
N MET A 79 10.76 -14.22 4.80
CA MET A 79 11.26 -13.93 3.44
C MET A 79 11.87 -12.53 3.34
N LEU A 80 11.18 -11.50 3.85
CA LEU A 80 11.68 -10.13 3.85
C LEU A 80 13.00 -9.98 4.61
N LYS A 81 13.14 -10.70 5.74
CA LYS A 81 14.34 -10.71 6.56
C LYS A 81 15.49 -11.44 5.84
N ASN A 82 15.25 -12.66 5.37
CA ASN A 82 16.25 -13.50 4.73
C ASN A 82 16.77 -12.91 3.41
N ASN A 83 15.88 -12.28 2.63
CA ASN A 83 16.21 -11.62 1.37
C ASN A 83 16.66 -10.15 1.56
N GLN A 84 16.88 -9.69 2.80
CA GLN A 84 17.36 -8.35 3.13
C GLN A 84 16.48 -7.20 2.59
N ILE A 85 15.22 -7.49 2.24
CA ILE A 85 14.28 -6.50 1.69
C ILE A 85 13.94 -5.41 2.71
N LEU A 86 13.96 -5.74 4.02
CA LEU A 86 13.72 -4.77 5.10
C LEU A 86 14.64 -3.55 5.00
N ASN A 87 15.87 -3.72 4.50
CA ASN A 87 16.81 -2.62 4.30
C ASN A 87 16.37 -1.60 3.23
N LYS A 88 15.57 -2.04 2.25
CA LYS A 88 15.01 -1.19 1.19
C LYS A 88 13.73 -0.45 1.60
N LEU A 89 13.10 -0.86 2.71
CA LEU A 89 11.90 -0.22 3.22
C LEU A 89 12.27 1.14 3.83
N ASN A 90 12.42 2.13 2.97
CA ASN A 90 12.68 3.51 3.35
C ASN A 90 11.60 4.40 2.74
N ASN A 91 11.07 5.34 3.51
CA ASN A 91 10.08 6.28 3.03
C ASN A 91 10.20 7.61 3.79
N GLN A 92 10.74 8.62 3.13
CA GLN A 92 10.68 10.04 3.50
C GLN A 92 10.90 10.34 5.01
N GLY A 93 11.89 9.69 5.62
CA GLY A 93 12.25 9.89 7.03
C GLY A 93 11.50 9.00 8.03
N ARG A 94 10.58 8.14 7.61
CA ARG A 94 9.99 7.12 8.48
C ARG A 94 10.99 5.99 8.74
N ARG A 95 10.91 5.41 9.95
CA ARG A 95 11.69 4.22 10.29
C ARG A 95 11.31 3.03 9.39
N LYS A 96 12.29 2.20 9.06
CA LYS A 96 12.07 1.00 8.21
C LYS A 96 11.04 0.05 8.81
N GLU A 97 11.05 -0.10 10.13
CA GLU A 97 10.11 -0.94 10.88
C GLU A 97 8.66 -0.43 10.78
N GLU A 98 8.45 0.89 10.79
CA GLU A 98 7.13 1.49 10.61
C GLU A 98 6.62 1.36 9.18
N VAL A 99 7.53 1.44 8.20
CA VAL A 99 7.20 1.18 6.79
C VAL A 99 6.85 -0.29 6.61
N TYR A 100 7.61 -1.20 7.22
CA TYR A 100 7.30 -2.62 7.27
C TYR A 100 5.90 -2.86 7.83
N PHE A 101 5.59 -2.31 9.01
CA PHE A 101 4.29 -2.49 9.66
C PHE A 101 3.12 -2.02 8.78
N SER A 102 3.26 -0.87 8.14
CA SER A 102 2.22 -0.33 7.27
C SER A 102 2.01 -1.19 6.03
N TRP A 103 3.10 -1.68 5.46
CA TRP A 103 3.08 -2.47 4.25
C TRP A 103 2.55 -3.90 4.50
N ILE A 104 3.10 -4.61 5.50
CA ILE A 104 2.67 -5.98 5.84
C ILE A 104 1.20 -6.02 6.29
N ARG A 105 0.71 -4.97 6.94
CA ARG A 105 -0.70 -4.82 7.30
C ARG A 105 -1.60 -4.76 6.06
N GLY A 106 -1.21 -3.99 5.04
CA GLY A 106 -1.91 -3.95 3.76
C GLY A 106 -1.93 -5.31 3.06
N TYR A 107 -0.78 -5.98 2.99
CA TYR A 107 -0.67 -7.32 2.46
C TYR A 107 -1.58 -8.33 3.19
N LEU A 108 -1.61 -8.28 4.51
CA LEU A 108 -2.48 -9.16 5.30
C LEU A 108 -3.96 -8.89 5.07
N ILE A 109 -4.39 -7.63 4.89
CA ILE A 109 -5.79 -7.31 4.54
C ILE A 109 -6.16 -7.90 3.18
N LEU A 110 -5.29 -7.77 2.18
CA LEU A 110 -5.50 -8.36 0.86
C LEU A 110 -5.67 -9.88 0.96
N GLU A 111 -4.75 -10.57 1.62
CA GLU A 111 -4.80 -12.04 1.77
C GLU A 111 -5.99 -12.50 2.62
N TYR A 112 -6.34 -11.73 3.65
CA TYR A 112 -7.47 -12.04 4.54
C TYR A 112 -8.82 -11.98 3.79
N PHE A 113 -9.02 -10.97 2.95
CA PHE A 113 -10.28 -10.77 2.22
C PHE A 113 -10.27 -11.30 0.79
N LYS A 114 -9.20 -11.96 0.35
CA LYS A 114 -9.10 -12.50 -1.01
C LYS A 114 -10.26 -13.42 -1.40
N SER A 115 -10.70 -14.27 -0.48
CA SER A 115 -11.87 -15.14 -0.70
C SER A 115 -13.18 -14.35 -0.75
N ALA A 116 -13.33 -13.30 0.05
CA ALA A 116 -14.48 -12.40 -0.05
C ALA A 116 -14.51 -11.67 -1.39
N ILE A 117 -13.35 -11.22 -1.89
CA ILE A 117 -13.23 -10.61 -3.21
C ILE A 117 -13.65 -11.61 -4.30
N ALA A 118 -13.24 -12.87 -4.19
CA ALA A 118 -13.66 -13.92 -5.13
C ALA A 118 -15.18 -14.09 -5.16
N ASP A 119 -15.82 -14.11 -3.99
CA ASP A 119 -17.28 -14.23 -3.86
C ASP A 119 -18.00 -12.99 -4.42
N ILE A 120 -17.48 -11.79 -4.19
CA ILE A 120 -18.02 -10.53 -4.74
C ILE A 120 -18.06 -10.60 -6.26
N PHE A 121 -16.99 -11.07 -6.90
CA PHE A 121 -16.89 -11.20 -8.37
C PHE A 121 -17.44 -12.53 -8.91
N GLU A 122 -17.98 -13.40 -8.05
CA GLU A 122 -18.53 -14.71 -8.42
C GLU A 122 -17.53 -15.59 -9.21
N VAL A 123 -16.26 -15.54 -8.82
CA VAL A 123 -15.17 -16.31 -9.41
C VAL A 123 -14.51 -17.25 -8.40
N SER A 124 -13.82 -18.28 -8.90
CA SER A 124 -12.97 -19.10 -8.03
C SER A 124 -11.77 -18.25 -7.53
N PRO A 125 -11.35 -18.39 -6.25
CA PRO A 125 -10.15 -17.72 -5.74
C PRO A 125 -8.88 -17.99 -6.57
N SER A 126 -8.81 -19.13 -7.26
CA SER A 126 -7.70 -19.51 -8.15
C SER A 126 -7.60 -18.66 -9.43
N VAL A 127 -8.66 -17.95 -9.80
CA VAL A 127 -8.68 -17.04 -10.97
C VAL A 127 -8.10 -15.68 -10.63
N ILE A 128 -8.05 -15.33 -9.35
CA ILE A 128 -7.49 -14.06 -8.88
C ILE A 128 -5.97 -14.11 -8.93
N GLN A 129 -5.38 -13.33 -9.81
CA GLN A 129 -3.94 -13.22 -10.00
C GLN A 129 -3.39 -12.01 -9.25
N SER A 130 -2.32 -12.20 -8.47
CA SER A 130 -1.54 -11.09 -7.92
C SER A 130 -0.68 -10.49 -9.04
N ILE A 131 -0.80 -9.19 -9.27
CA ILE A 131 -0.06 -8.47 -10.32
C ILE A 131 0.83 -7.35 -9.75
N GLY A 132 0.74 -7.08 -8.45
CA GLY A 132 1.66 -6.17 -7.75
C GLY A 132 3.12 -6.60 -7.93
N GLU A 133 4.03 -5.64 -7.86
CA GLU A 133 5.47 -5.86 -8.08
C GLU A 133 6.27 -5.87 -6.77
N ASP A 134 5.61 -5.87 -5.63
CA ASP A 134 6.20 -5.99 -4.30
C ASP A 134 6.42 -7.47 -3.92
N ASP A 135 7.19 -8.15 -4.75
CA ASP A 135 7.59 -9.55 -4.59
C ASP A 135 8.60 -9.72 -3.45
N PHE A 136 8.40 -10.72 -2.60
CA PHE A 136 9.28 -11.04 -1.46
C PHE A 136 10.45 -11.94 -1.83
N SER A 137 10.54 -12.41 -3.06
CA SER A 137 11.50 -13.43 -3.46
C SER A 137 12.92 -12.89 -3.54
N SER A 138 13.11 -11.63 -3.92
CA SER A 138 14.45 -11.05 -3.97
C SER A 138 14.45 -9.53 -3.80
N LEU A 139 15.63 -9.01 -3.43
CA LEU A 139 15.90 -7.59 -3.31
C LEU A 139 15.72 -6.84 -4.65
N ASP A 140 15.99 -7.50 -5.77
CA ASP A 140 15.96 -6.91 -7.10
C ASP A 140 14.55 -6.88 -7.70
N THR A 141 13.72 -7.87 -7.37
CA THR A 141 12.34 -7.97 -7.86
C THR A 141 11.36 -7.20 -6.99
N PHE A 142 11.69 -6.92 -5.72
CA PHE A 142 10.83 -6.11 -4.85
C PHE A 142 10.76 -4.65 -5.34
N LYS A 143 9.62 -4.25 -5.88
CA LYS A 143 9.34 -2.91 -6.39
C LYS A 143 8.03 -2.40 -5.82
N ARG A 144 8.00 -1.12 -5.50
CA ARG A 144 6.81 -0.41 -5.02
C ARG A 144 6.32 0.50 -6.15
N THR A 145 5.47 -0.03 -6.99
CA THR A 145 4.90 0.66 -8.14
C THR A 145 3.45 1.09 -7.89
N PRO A 146 2.90 2.02 -8.65
CA PRO A 146 1.48 2.39 -8.58
C PRO A 146 0.54 1.34 -9.16
N LYS A 147 1.04 0.23 -9.68
CA LYS A 147 0.25 -0.87 -10.25
C LYS A 147 -0.74 -1.44 -9.23
N ALA A 148 -1.91 -1.86 -9.71
CA ALA A 148 -2.92 -2.50 -8.87
C ALA A 148 -2.43 -3.84 -8.30
N ASP A 149 -3.06 -4.30 -7.21
CA ASP A 149 -2.63 -5.50 -6.48
C ASP A 149 -3.04 -6.80 -7.16
N LEU A 150 -4.28 -6.85 -7.68
CA LEU A 150 -4.87 -8.05 -8.24
C LEU A 150 -5.42 -7.82 -9.64
N GLU A 151 -5.55 -8.92 -10.38
CA GLU A 151 -6.24 -8.98 -11.65
C GLU A 151 -7.25 -10.14 -11.63
N ILE A 152 -8.47 -9.88 -12.08
CA ILE A 152 -9.55 -10.84 -12.19
C ILE A 152 -10.00 -10.88 -13.63
N GLN A 153 -10.05 -12.07 -14.20
CA GLN A 153 -10.61 -12.29 -15.52
C GLN A 153 -11.81 -13.22 -15.41
N ASN A 154 -12.97 -12.74 -15.84
CA ASN A 154 -14.18 -13.53 -15.94
C ASN A 154 -14.68 -13.50 -17.39
N SER A 155 -14.75 -14.67 -18.04
CA SER A 155 -15.22 -14.88 -19.42
C SER A 155 -14.72 -13.82 -20.42
N ASN A 156 -15.33 -12.64 -20.47
CA ASN A 156 -15.04 -11.58 -21.43
C ASN A 156 -14.61 -10.26 -20.78
N THR A 157 -14.58 -10.15 -19.45
CA THR A 157 -14.26 -8.90 -18.75
C THR A 157 -13.04 -9.10 -17.87
N LYS A 158 -12.10 -8.17 -17.98
CA LYS A 158 -10.89 -8.12 -17.19
C LYS A 158 -10.93 -6.91 -16.28
N TRP A 159 -10.70 -7.13 -14.99
CA TRP A 159 -10.67 -6.10 -13.95
C TRP A 159 -9.32 -6.10 -13.26
N ARG A 160 -8.83 -4.92 -12.95
CA ARG A 160 -7.78 -4.72 -11.94
C ARG A 160 -8.40 -4.29 -10.64
N ILE A 161 -7.91 -4.85 -9.53
CA ILE A 161 -8.38 -4.53 -8.19
C ILE A 161 -7.23 -3.96 -7.40
N GLU A 162 -7.43 -2.76 -6.92
CA GLU A 162 -6.57 -2.12 -5.91
C GLU A 162 -7.20 -2.32 -4.55
N VAL A 163 -6.51 -3.02 -3.65
CA VAL A 163 -6.98 -3.29 -2.29
C VAL A 163 -6.37 -2.29 -1.33
N GLN A 164 -7.20 -1.47 -0.71
CA GLN A 164 -6.75 -0.49 0.26
C GLN A 164 -7.38 -0.70 1.63
N SER A 165 -6.74 -0.20 2.67
CA SER A 165 -7.27 -0.29 4.02
C SER A 165 -7.05 0.98 4.82
N GLY A 166 -8.11 1.43 5.50
CA GLY A 166 -8.11 2.51 6.47
C GLY A 166 -8.25 2.00 7.89
N PHE A 167 -7.43 2.51 8.82
CA PHE A 167 -7.44 2.09 10.23
C PHE A 167 -7.76 3.25 11.19
N GLN A 168 -8.04 4.43 10.67
CA GLN A 168 -8.28 5.65 11.44
C GLN A 168 -9.50 6.43 10.95
N GLY A 169 -10.37 5.80 10.14
CA GLY A 169 -11.52 6.47 9.54
C GLY A 169 -11.17 7.49 8.45
N VAL A 170 -9.93 7.46 7.94
CA VAL A 170 -9.51 8.26 6.78
C VAL A 170 -9.57 7.38 5.55
N ASN A 171 -10.42 7.75 4.60
CA ASN A 171 -10.78 6.96 3.44
C ASN A 171 -10.40 7.73 2.17
N ASP A 172 -9.13 7.65 1.79
CA ASP A 172 -8.57 8.42 0.69
C ASP A 172 -7.88 7.51 -0.35
N ILE A 173 -8.02 7.83 -1.63
CA ILE A 173 -7.31 7.20 -2.74
C ILE A 173 -6.24 8.15 -3.25
N LYS A 174 -4.99 7.68 -3.36
CA LYS A 174 -3.86 8.50 -3.81
C LYS A 174 -3.97 8.85 -5.29
N GLU A 175 -3.67 10.10 -5.63
CA GLU A 175 -3.74 10.62 -7.00
C GLU A 175 -3.00 9.74 -8.01
N HIS A 176 -1.78 9.27 -7.69
CA HIS A 176 -1.00 8.46 -8.62
C HIS A 176 -1.66 7.10 -8.96
N LYS A 177 -2.50 6.54 -8.07
CA LYS A 177 -3.30 5.34 -8.34
C LYS A 177 -4.42 5.64 -9.35
N VAL A 178 -5.11 6.76 -9.19
CA VAL A 178 -6.15 7.20 -10.14
C VAL A 178 -5.54 7.46 -11.51
N ARG A 179 -4.39 8.15 -11.57
CA ARG A 179 -3.69 8.43 -12.84
C ARG A 179 -3.24 7.15 -13.54
N GLU A 180 -2.69 6.18 -12.80
CA GLU A 180 -2.29 4.88 -13.37
C GLU A 180 -3.50 4.12 -13.91
N ALA A 181 -4.59 4.05 -13.15
CA ALA A 181 -5.81 3.37 -13.55
C ALA A 181 -6.41 3.95 -14.84
N ARG A 182 -6.46 5.27 -14.96
CA ARG A 182 -6.94 5.97 -16.16
C ARG A 182 -6.07 5.67 -17.38
N MET A 183 -4.74 5.74 -17.20
CA MET A 183 -3.80 5.41 -18.27
C MET A 183 -3.98 3.97 -18.76
N VAL A 184 -4.14 3.02 -17.84
CA VAL A 184 -4.39 1.60 -18.19
C VAL A 184 -5.71 1.47 -18.96
N TYR A 185 -6.76 2.15 -18.52
CA TYR A 185 -8.04 2.13 -19.20
C TYR A 185 -7.97 2.70 -20.63
N GLU A 186 -7.30 3.82 -20.81
CA GLU A 186 -7.09 4.44 -22.14
C GLU A 186 -6.35 3.53 -23.12
N TYR A 187 -5.33 2.77 -22.67
CA TYR A 187 -4.53 1.91 -23.53
C TYR A 187 -5.10 0.51 -23.73
N SER A 188 -5.86 -0.02 -22.80
CA SER A 188 -6.24 -1.45 -22.80
C SER A 188 -7.71 -1.72 -22.51
N CYS A 189 -8.51 -0.68 -22.23
CA CYS A 189 -9.91 -0.79 -21.79
C CYS A 189 -10.10 -1.67 -20.54
N ILE A 190 -9.04 -1.84 -19.73
CA ILE A 190 -9.12 -2.59 -18.47
C ILE A 190 -9.50 -1.63 -17.35
N GLN A 191 -10.63 -1.90 -16.70
CA GLN A 191 -11.11 -1.11 -15.57
C GLN A 191 -10.33 -1.44 -14.28
N THR A 192 -10.15 -0.43 -13.42
CA THR A 192 -9.55 -0.60 -12.10
C THR A 192 -10.53 -0.18 -11.02
N LEU A 193 -10.90 -1.15 -10.19
CA LEU A 193 -11.76 -0.95 -9.03
C LEU A 193 -10.92 -0.88 -7.77
N VAL A 194 -11.07 0.17 -6.98
CA VAL A 194 -10.57 0.22 -5.60
C VAL A 194 -11.59 -0.45 -4.69
N ILE A 195 -11.15 -1.45 -3.93
CA ILE A 195 -11.89 -2.01 -2.79
C ILE A 195 -11.21 -1.49 -1.52
N HIS A 196 -11.85 -0.54 -0.87
CA HIS A 196 -11.31 0.11 0.32
C HIS A 196 -11.98 -0.42 1.59
N PHE A 197 -11.19 -1.12 2.42
CA PHE A 197 -11.61 -1.66 3.70
C PHE A 197 -11.39 -0.61 4.80
N ASP A 198 -12.43 0.08 5.23
CA ASP A 198 -12.40 0.92 6.42
C ASP A 198 -12.54 0.04 7.67
N ILE A 199 -11.41 -0.42 8.17
CA ILE A 199 -11.35 -1.34 9.33
C ILE A 199 -11.82 -0.63 10.62
N PHE A 200 -11.72 0.70 10.68
CA PHE A 200 -12.13 1.46 11.86
C PHE A 200 -13.67 1.47 12.02
N ASN A 201 -14.40 1.68 10.91
CA ASN A 201 -15.87 1.72 10.92
C ASN A 201 -16.51 0.38 10.49
N GLY A 202 -15.72 -0.59 10.03
CA GLY A 202 -16.20 -1.89 9.58
C GLY A 202 -16.99 -1.84 8.27
N GLN A 203 -16.68 -0.91 7.39
CA GLN A 203 -17.37 -0.72 6.10
C GLN A 203 -16.40 -0.83 4.93
N VAL A 204 -16.93 -1.17 3.75
CA VAL A 204 -16.13 -1.36 2.52
C VAL A 204 -16.71 -0.54 1.39
N ALA A 205 -15.84 0.26 0.76
CA ALA A 205 -16.21 1.04 -0.42
C ALA A 205 -15.69 0.38 -1.71
N PHE A 206 -16.44 0.60 -2.78
CA PHE A 206 -16.12 0.17 -4.14
C PHE A 206 -16.10 1.40 -5.05
N VAL A 207 -14.93 1.72 -5.61
CA VAL A 207 -14.73 2.93 -6.42
C VAL A 207 -14.06 2.56 -7.73
N ASP A 208 -14.77 2.67 -8.85
CA ASP A 208 -14.13 2.59 -10.17
C ASP A 208 -13.35 3.89 -10.42
N ILE A 209 -12.03 3.77 -10.42
CA ILE A 209 -11.14 4.93 -10.59
C ILE A 209 -10.62 5.10 -12.02
N SER A 210 -11.04 4.22 -12.94
CA SER A 210 -10.58 4.23 -14.32
C SER A 210 -11.21 5.35 -15.15
N GLN A 211 -12.46 5.70 -14.83
CA GLN A 211 -13.28 6.60 -15.62
C GLN A 211 -13.61 7.93 -14.92
N ILE A 212 -13.07 8.17 -13.73
CA ILE A 212 -13.26 9.42 -13.01
C ILE A 212 -12.67 10.56 -13.84
N LYS A 213 -13.47 11.57 -14.17
CA LYS A 213 -13.03 12.77 -14.91
C LYS A 213 -12.35 13.78 -13.97
N ASP A 214 -11.41 14.55 -14.50
CA ASP A 214 -10.71 15.57 -13.68
C ASP A 214 -11.67 16.62 -13.11
N ASP A 215 -12.73 16.96 -13.84
CA ASP A 215 -13.75 17.92 -13.40
C ASP A 215 -14.65 17.40 -12.26
N ASP A 216 -14.68 16.08 -12.08
CA ASP A 216 -15.46 15.41 -11.02
C ASP A 216 -14.63 15.15 -9.76
N ILE A 217 -13.32 15.48 -9.77
CA ILE A 217 -12.42 15.21 -8.67
C ILE A 217 -12.08 16.48 -7.91
N HIS A 218 -12.41 16.48 -6.63
CA HIS A 218 -11.86 17.46 -5.69
C HIS A 218 -10.61 16.87 -5.00
N TRP A 219 -9.44 17.20 -5.55
CA TRP A 219 -8.18 16.80 -4.95
C TRP A 219 -7.96 17.52 -3.63
N ILE A 220 -7.70 16.74 -2.58
CA ILE A 220 -7.39 17.24 -1.24
C ILE A 220 -5.93 16.92 -0.93
N THR A 221 -5.18 17.90 -0.41
CA THR A 221 -3.82 17.65 0.09
C THR A 221 -3.89 17.21 1.55
N ARG A 222 -3.40 16.01 1.84
CA ARG A 222 -3.34 15.46 3.21
C ARG A 222 -1.95 15.57 3.80
N GLN A 223 -1.79 16.39 4.82
CA GLN A 223 -0.52 16.52 5.57
C GLN A 223 -0.10 15.19 6.22
N GLN A 224 -1.06 14.43 6.75
CA GLN A 224 -0.83 13.09 7.33
C GLN A 224 -0.32 12.06 6.31
N MET A 225 -0.44 12.33 5.03
CA MET A 225 0.06 11.53 3.92
C MET A 225 1.21 12.24 3.20
N GLU A 226 2.04 12.96 3.95
CA GLU A 226 3.25 13.63 3.43
C GLU A 226 2.96 14.68 2.35
N GLY A 227 1.80 15.35 2.45
CA GLY A 227 1.38 16.36 1.50
C GLY A 227 0.93 15.80 0.14
N GLN A 228 0.59 14.51 0.07
CA GLN A 228 0.10 13.91 -1.17
C GLN A 228 -1.33 14.38 -1.49
N SER A 229 -1.60 14.52 -2.79
CA SER A 229 -2.95 14.72 -3.30
C SER A 229 -3.72 13.41 -3.25
N VAL A 230 -4.95 13.47 -2.77
CA VAL A 230 -5.84 12.31 -2.62
C VAL A 230 -7.25 12.65 -3.05
N LEU A 231 -7.99 11.63 -3.46
CA LEU A 231 -9.43 11.64 -3.64
C LEU A 231 -10.06 11.07 -2.36
N ASN A 232 -10.91 11.84 -1.70
CA ASN A 232 -11.69 11.34 -0.56
C ASN A 232 -12.85 10.47 -1.04
N ILE A 233 -13.01 9.29 -0.47
CA ILE A 233 -14.09 8.36 -0.81
C ILE A 233 -15.38 8.85 -0.16
N GLU A 234 -16.37 9.15 -0.97
CA GLU A 234 -17.68 9.56 -0.52
C GLU A 234 -18.49 8.41 0.07
N GLN A 235 -19.41 8.71 0.98
CA GLN A 235 -20.19 7.70 1.71
C GLN A 235 -21.07 6.82 0.80
N ASN A 236 -21.49 7.32 -0.36
CA ASN A 236 -22.28 6.55 -1.34
C ASN A 236 -21.54 5.37 -1.97
N HIS A 237 -20.19 5.34 -1.90
CA HIS A 237 -19.38 4.23 -2.36
C HIS A 237 -19.28 3.07 -1.36
N PHE A 238 -19.67 3.27 -0.09
CA PHE A 238 -19.65 2.22 0.92
C PHE A 238 -20.90 1.35 0.78
N LYS A 239 -20.72 0.12 0.29
CA LYS A 239 -21.80 -0.81 -0.06
C LYS A 239 -21.84 -2.06 0.79
N TRP A 240 -20.82 -2.30 1.64
CA TRP A 240 -20.73 -3.51 2.44
C TRP A 240 -20.31 -3.21 3.86
N LEU A 241 -20.95 -3.88 4.85
CA LEU A 241 -20.52 -3.93 6.25
C LEU A 241 -19.79 -5.26 6.50
N LEU A 242 -18.61 -5.22 7.12
CA LEU A 242 -17.79 -6.41 7.39
C LEU A 242 -18.49 -7.46 8.27
N THR A 243 -19.53 -7.08 8.99
CA THR A 243 -20.35 -7.97 9.82
C THR A 243 -21.47 -8.66 9.04
N SER A 244 -21.63 -8.39 7.75
CA SER A 244 -22.68 -8.98 6.90
C SER A 244 -22.08 -9.70 5.69
N THR A 245 -22.90 -10.45 4.97
CA THR A 245 -22.52 -11.07 3.69
C THR A 245 -22.09 -10.01 2.68
N PRO A 246 -20.99 -10.20 1.95
CA PRO A 246 -20.60 -9.27 0.90
C PRO A 246 -21.65 -9.23 -0.23
N PRO A 247 -21.87 -8.05 -0.84
CA PRO A 247 -22.76 -7.94 -1.99
C PRO A 247 -22.10 -8.58 -3.21
N LYS A 248 -22.91 -8.93 -4.22
CA LYS A 248 -22.37 -9.29 -5.53
C LYS A 248 -22.01 -8.05 -6.33
N PHE A 249 -20.93 -8.11 -7.09
CA PHE A 249 -20.49 -6.97 -7.90
C PHE A 249 -21.55 -6.57 -8.92
N SER A 250 -22.29 -7.54 -9.47
CA SER A 250 -23.41 -7.32 -10.40
C SER A 250 -24.61 -6.58 -9.78
N GLU A 251 -24.67 -6.46 -8.45
CA GLU A 251 -25.78 -5.84 -7.70
C GLU A 251 -25.42 -4.40 -7.22
N MET A 252 -24.20 -3.93 -7.45
CA MET A 252 -23.68 -2.63 -7.03
C MET A 252 -23.75 -1.61 -8.14
#